data_30ecc884c899a78fd9a1b81cc94d87fa
#
_entry.id   30ecc884c899a78fd9a1b81cc94d87fa
#
_cell.length_a   1.000
_cell.length_b   1.000
_cell.length_c   1.000
_cell.angle_alpha   90.00
_cell.angle_beta   90.00
_cell.angle_gamma   90.00
#
_symmetry.space_group_name_H-M   'P 1'
#
loop_
_entity.id
_entity.type
_entity.pdbx_description
1 polymer ?
#
loop_
_entity_poly.entity_id
_entity_poly.type
_entity_poly.pdbx_seq_one_letter_code
_entity_poly.pdbx_strand_id
1 'polypeptide(L)'
;FHQRQGFESLLVLSRGTEEQKAMCQDAINRWWWPSLMMFGPKDSESTNSDQSMKWKIKRKTNDELRQQFIDMIAEQIKVLGMTLPDADLKWNEEKKHYDFGEINWDEFWNVVKGNGPCNKQRLAARNKAHNEGAWVREAAVAYAEKKKHKQQKAA
;
A
#
# COMPACT_ATOMS: atom_id res chain seq x y z
N PHE A 1 6.38 5.46 -12.80
CA PHE A 1 5.08 5.53 -13.50
C PHE A 1 3.91 5.53 -12.52
N HIS A 2 3.72 4.48 -11.73
CA HIS A 2 2.59 4.34 -10.80
C HIS A 2 2.53 5.43 -9.72
N GLN A 3 3.67 5.84 -9.20
CA GLN A 3 3.74 6.92 -8.21
C GLN A 3 3.21 8.24 -8.77
N ARG A 4 3.64 8.61 -10.00
CA ARG A 4 3.17 9.81 -10.66
C ARG A 4 1.66 9.76 -10.93
N GLN A 5 1.17 8.64 -11.42
CA GLN A 5 -0.26 8.44 -11.66
C GLN A 5 -1.08 8.54 -10.37
N GLY A 6 -0.59 7.95 -9.27
CA GLY A 6 -1.22 8.08 -7.95
C GLY A 6 -1.26 9.52 -7.47
N PHE A 7 -0.16 10.26 -7.60
CA PHE A 7 -0.11 11.66 -7.23
C PHE A 7 -1.05 12.53 -8.08
N GLU A 8 -1.07 12.35 -9.39
CA GLU A 8 -1.97 13.09 -10.29
C GLU A 8 -3.46 12.81 -9.95
N SER A 9 -3.81 11.57 -9.59
CA SER A 9 -5.17 11.22 -9.15
C SER A 9 -5.54 11.92 -7.84
N LEU A 10 -4.63 11.92 -6.85
CA LEU A 10 -4.84 12.64 -5.60
C LEU A 10 -4.92 14.15 -5.82
N LEU A 11 -4.13 14.70 -6.75
CA LEU A 11 -4.15 16.12 -7.08
C LEU A 11 -5.52 16.56 -7.64
N VAL A 12 -6.13 15.75 -8.49
CA VAL A 12 -7.48 16.01 -9.01
C VAL A 12 -8.50 15.97 -7.87
N LEU A 13 -8.48 14.94 -7.03
CA LEU A 13 -9.41 14.79 -5.91
C LEU A 13 -9.23 15.88 -4.84
N SER A 14 -8.01 16.30 -4.55
CA SER A 14 -7.72 17.34 -3.56
C SER A 14 -8.22 18.74 -3.98
N ARG A 15 -8.48 18.93 -5.26
CA ARG A 15 -9.03 20.16 -5.84
C ARG A 15 -10.53 20.08 -6.13
N GLY A 16 -11.15 18.94 -5.82
CA GLY A 16 -12.57 18.69 -6.07
C GLY A 16 -13.48 19.18 -4.94
N THR A 17 -14.58 18.46 -4.72
CA THR A 17 -15.54 18.75 -3.66
C THR A 17 -14.96 18.50 -2.27
N GLU A 18 -15.60 19.04 -1.22
CA GLU A 18 -15.17 18.79 0.17
C GLU A 18 -15.20 17.30 0.52
N GLU A 19 -16.14 16.54 -0.03
CA GLU A 19 -16.20 15.09 0.12
C GLU A 19 -14.97 14.42 -0.51
N GLN A 20 -14.58 14.82 -1.71
CA GLN A 20 -13.38 14.30 -2.38
C GLN A 20 -12.10 14.65 -1.63
N LYS A 21 -12.00 15.85 -1.10
CA LYS A 21 -10.88 16.26 -0.23
C LYS A 21 -10.81 15.41 1.03
N ALA A 22 -11.96 15.18 1.69
CA ALA A 22 -12.03 14.33 2.89
C ALA A 22 -11.62 12.88 2.58
N MET A 23 -12.03 12.31 1.46
CA MET A 23 -11.61 10.99 0.99
C MET A 23 -10.09 10.93 0.76
N CYS A 24 -9.52 11.98 0.18
CA CYS A 24 -8.08 12.09 -0.06
C CYS A 24 -7.31 12.11 1.27
N GLN A 25 -7.74 12.93 2.22
CA GLN A 25 -7.14 13.01 3.56
C GLN A 25 -7.26 11.68 4.32
N ASP A 26 -8.41 11.02 4.26
CA ASP A 26 -8.62 9.70 4.87
C ASP A 26 -7.68 8.64 4.29
N ALA A 27 -7.49 8.63 2.98
CA ALA A 27 -6.55 7.73 2.33
C ALA A 27 -5.10 7.97 2.79
N ILE A 28 -4.67 9.23 2.89
CA ILE A 28 -3.34 9.60 3.40
C ILE A 28 -3.17 9.13 4.84
N ASN A 29 -4.16 9.37 5.70
CA ASN A 29 -4.13 8.97 7.11
C ASN A 29 -4.00 7.45 7.28
N ARG A 30 -4.68 6.67 6.46
CA ARG A 30 -4.65 5.20 6.53
C ARG A 30 -3.37 4.60 5.98
N TRP A 31 -2.76 5.24 4.97
CA TRP A 31 -1.66 4.64 4.24
C TRP A 31 -0.27 5.14 4.66
N TRP A 32 -0.17 6.22 5.40
CA TRP A 32 1.11 6.80 5.80
C TRP A 32 2.01 5.77 6.50
N TRP A 33 1.61 5.29 7.67
CA TRP A 33 2.41 4.35 8.44
C TRP A 33 2.66 3.02 7.73
N PRO A 34 1.66 2.37 7.12
CA PRO A 34 1.88 1.18 6.31
C PRO A 34 2.89 1.39 5.17
N SER A 35 2.91 2.56 4.52
CA SER A 35 3.88 2.87 3.48
C SER A 35 5.31 2.92 4.00
N LEU A 36 5.53 3.49 5.19
CA LEU A 36 6.86 3.52 5.82
C LEU A 36 7.35 2.13 6.24
N MET A 37 6.43 1.27 6.67
CA MET A 37 6.72 -0.11 7.04
C MET A 37 7.15 -0.97 5.84
N MET A 38 6.73 -0.65 4.62
CA MET A 38 7.06 -1.41 3.41
C MET A 38 8.55 -1.39 3.04
N PHE A 39 9.32 -0.45 3.59
CA PHE A 39 10.79 -0.43 3.43
C PHE A 39 11.51 -1.50 4.24
N GLY A 40 10.81 -2.19 5.12
CA GLY A 40 11.35 -3.24 5.99
C GLY A 40 11.75 -2.73 7.37
N PRO A 41 12.34 -3.60 8.22
CA PRO A 41 12.76 -3.24 9.57
C PRO A 41 13.88 -2.19 9.57
N LYS A 42 14.20 -1.65 10.75
CA LYS A 42 15.39 -0.80 10.94
C LYS A 42 16.64 -1.53 10.45
N ASP A 43 17.64 -0.80 9.98
CA ASP A 43 18.87 -1.39 9.49
C ASP A 43 19.56 -2.24 10.56
N SER A 44 19.52 -1.84 11.83
CA SER A 44 20.04 -2.58 12.97
C SER A 44 19.37 -3.94 13.23
N GLU A 45 18.16 -4.13 12.73
CA GLU A 45 17.36 -5.37 12.91
C GLU A 45 17.29 -6.21 11.62
N SER A 46 17.86 -5.71 10.53
CA SER A 46 17.80 -6.34 9.21
C SER A 46 18.93 -7.36 9.04
N THR A 47 18.62 -8.63 9.14
CA THR A 47 19.61 -9.75 9.07
C THR A 47 20.31 -9.89 7.71
N ASN A 48 19.76 -9.35 6.63
CA ASN A 48 20.28 -9.54 5.27
C ASN A 48 20.67 -8.23 4.56
N SER A 49 20.49 -7.07 5.18
CA SER A 49 20.83 -5.77 4.56
C SER A 49 22.31 -5.66 4.24
N ASP A 50 23.18 -6.06 5.17
CA ASP A 50 24.63 -5.94 5.01
C ASP A 50 25.16 -6.78 3.84
N GLN A 51 24.69 -8.01 3.69
CA GLN A 51 25.07 -8.86 2.55
C GLN A 51 24.58 -8.33 1.23
N SER A 52 23.31 -7.87 1.20
CA SER A 52 22.71 -7.28 -0.02
C SER A 52 23.42 -6.00 -0.46
N MET A 53 23.88 -5.18 0.48
CA MET A 53 24.70 -4.00 0.21
C MET A 53 26.10 -4.40 -0.27
N LYS A 54 26.75 -5.35 0.42
CA LYS A 54 28.08 -5.88 0.05
C LYS A 54 28.12 -6.46 -1.36
N TRP A 55 27.07 -7.16 -1.76
CA TRP A 55 26.93 -7.72 -3.11
C TRP A 55 26.38 -6.74 -4.13
N LYS A 56 26.15 -5.48 -3.77
CA LYS A 56 25.59 -4.43 -4.63
C LYS A 56 24.22 -4.76 -5.22
N ILE A 57 23.48 -5.66 -4.60
CA ILE A 57 22.08 -5.97 -4.93
C ILE A 57 21.21 -4.80 -4.52
N LYS A 58 21.42 -4.27 -3.31
CA LYS A 58 20.85 -3.00 -2.84
C LYS A 58 21.90 -1.89 -2.97
N ARG A 59 21.43 -0.70 -3.32
CA ARG A 59 22.29 0.51 -3.38
C ARG A 59 22.12 1.40 -2.16
N LYS A 60 21.07 1.19 -1.38
CA LYS A 60 20.69 1.97 -0.19
C LYS A 60 20.09 1.05 0.85
N THR A 61 20.24 1.42 2.11
CA THR A 61 19.67 0.71 3.23
C THR A 61 18.15 0.92 3.32
N ASN A 62 17.48 0.19 4.22
CA ASN A 62 16.04 0.38 4.44
C ASN A 62 15.75 1.78 4.99
N ASP A 63 16.57 2.23 5.94
CA ASP A 63 16.40 3.54 6.58
C ASP A 63 16.70 4.69 5.61
N GLU A 64 17.72 4.58 4.77
CA GLU A 64 17.99 5.56 3.71
C GLU A 64 16.85 5.67 2.69
N LEU A 65 16.29 4.53 2.27
CA LEU A 65 15.17 4.53 1.32
C LEU A 65 13.88 5.10 1.94
N ARG A 66 13.62 4.78 3.21
CA ARG A 66 12.51 5.33 3.99
C ARG A 66 12.62 6.83 4.11
N GLN A 67 13.80 7.33 4.50
CA GLN A 67 14.05 8.77 4.60
C GLN A 67 13.81 9.50 3.28
N GLN A 68 14.33 8.99 2.18
CA GLN A 68 14.10 9.59 0.87
C GLN A 68 12.62 9.62 0.47
N PHE A 69 11.88 8.57 0.82
CA PHE A 69 10.45 8.54 0.57
C PHE A 69 9.73 9.61 1.39
N ILE A 70 10.06 9.75 2.68
CA ILE A 70 9.48 10.76 3.56
C ILE A 70 9.74 12.17 3.01
N ASP A 71 10.99 12.48 2.69
CA ASP A 71 11.39 13.80 2.18
C ASP A 71 10.63 14.16 0.90
N MET A 72 10.47 13.21 0.00
CA MET A 72 9.73 13.41 -1.23
C MET A 72 8.23 13.53 -1.02
N ILE A 73 7.63 12.65 -0.22
CA ILE A 73 6.17 12.61 -0.02
C ILE A 73 5.70 13.79 0.82
N ALA A 74 6.46 14.22 1.84
CA ALA A 74 6.11 15.38 2.64
C ALA A 74 5.88 16.62 1.77
N GLU A 75 6.75 16.87 0.80
CA GLU A 75 6.58 17.97 -0.15
C GLU A 75 5.37 17.78 -1.08
N GLN A 76 5.16 16.56 -1.58
CA GLN A 76 4.01 16.27 -2.43
C GLN A 76 2.67 16.46 -1.70
N ILE A 77 2.58 16.03 -0.44
CA ILE A 77 1.36 16.20 0.38
C ILE A 77 1.06 17.67 0.66
N LYS A 78 2.09 18.50 0.86
CA LYS A 78 1.91 19.97 0.96
C LYS A 78 1.29 20.55 -0.32
N VAL A 79 1.75 20.11 -1.50
CA VAL A 79 1.18 20.56 -2.79
C VAL A 79 -0.30 20.18 -2.93
N LEU A 80 -0.71 19.06 -2.32
CA LEU A 80 -2.12 18.64 -2.29
C LEU A 80 -2.96 19.46 -1.31
N GLY A 81 -2.35 20.26 -0.43
CA GLY A 81 -3.03 20.99 0.66
C GLY A 81 -3.54 20.04 1.75
N MET A 82 -2.93 18.88 1.87
CA MET A 82 -3.26 17.85 2.86
C MET A 82 -2.21 17.78 3.96
N THR A 83 -2.51 17.06 5.04
CA THR A 83 -1.61 16.86 6.18
C THR A 83 -1.21 15.41 6.32
N LEU A 84 0.01 15.16 6.78
CA LEU A 84 0.45 13.82 7.16
C LEU A 84 0.08 13.55 8.63
N PRO A 85 -0.36 12.33 8.99
CA PRO A 85 -0.76 11.97 10.34
C PRO A 85 0.46 11.64 11.21
N ASP A 86 1.39 12.57 11.28
CA ASP A 86 2.65 12.46 12.02
C ASP A 86 2.96 13.80 12.68
N ALA A 87 2.75 13.88 14.00
CA ALA A 87 2.94 15.10 14.76
C ALA A 87 4.41 15.50 14.89
N ASP A 88 5.32 14.53 14.72
CA ASP A 88 6.76 14.73 14.85
C ASP A 88 7.42 15.08 13.51
N LEU A 89 6.66 15.07 12.42
CA LEU A 89 7.17 15.39 11.10
C LEU A 89 7.56 16.87 11.02
N LYS A 90 8.86 17.15 10.99
CA LYS A 90 9.41 18.50 10.92
C LYS A 90 10.64 18.54 10.02
N TRP A 91 10.74 19.57 9.20
CA TRP A 91 11.95 19.81 8.43
C TRP A 91 13.13 20.15 9.34
N ASN A 92 14.23 19.45 9.18
CA ASN A 92 15.46 19.63 9.92
C ASN A 92 16.50 20.34 9.02
N GLU A 93 16.77 21.60 9.31
CA GLU A 93 17.68 22.42 8.50
C GLU A 93 19.14 21.94 8.52
N GLU A 94 19.58 21.36 9.61
CA GLU A 94 20.97 20.88 9.75
C GLU A 94 21.18 19.61 8.93
N LYS A 95 20.23 18.68 9.03
CA LYS A 95 20.28 17.38 8.37
C LYS A 95 19.79 17.41 6.92
N LYS A 96 19.12 18.50 6.52
CA LYS A 96 18.48 18.65 5.19
C LYS A 96 17.50 17.52 4.85
N HIS A 97 16.74 17.08 5.84
CA HIS A 97 15.67 16.09 5.68
C HIS A 97 14.57 16.28 6.74
N TYR A 98 13.47 15.54 6.61
CA TYR A 98 12.41 15.55 7.60
C TYR A 98 12.74 14.59 8.75
N ASP A 99 12.69 15.08 9.99
CA ASP A 99 12.52 14.21 11.16
C ASP A 99 11.06 13.74 11.19
N PHE A 100 10.82 12.50 11.62
CA PHE A 100 9.50 11.87 11.65
C PHE A 100 9.31 11.02 12.90
N GLY A 101 8.04 10.70 13.21
CA GLY A 101 7.67 9.92 14.38
C GLY A 101 8.13 8.48 14.35
N GLU A 102 8.09 7.81 15.48
CA GLU A 102 8.52 6.43 15.61
C GLU A 102 7.52 5.46 14.97
N ILE A 103 8.03 4.52 14.17
CA ILE A 103 7.23 3.48 13.53
C ILE A 103 6.90 2.41 14.57
N ASN A 104 5.63 1.98 14.60
CA ASN A 104 5.20 0.85 15.40
C ASN A 104 5.68 -0.47 14.75
N TRP A 105 6.80 -0.99 15.23
CA TRP A 105 7.39 -2.21 14.68
C TRP A 105 6.61 -3.48 15.01
N ASP A 106 5.82 -3.50 16.07
CA ASP A 106 4.91 -4.62 16.35
C ASP A 106 3.81 -4.70 15.29
N GLU A 107 3.27 -3.56 14.87
CA GLU A 107 2.34 -3.50 13.74
C GLU A 107 3.02 -3.91 12.43
N PHE A 108 4.29 -3.56 12.22
CA PHE A 108 5.05 -4.04 11.07
C PHE A 108 5.02 -5.57 10.97
N TRP A 109 5.31 -6.27 12.06
CA TRP A 109 5.29 -7.74 12.07
C TRP A 109 3.88 -8.30 11.88
N ASN A 110 2.85 -7.64 12.39
CA ASN A 110 1.47 -8.00 12.12
C ASN A 110 1.12 -7.87 10.63
N VAL A 111 1.55 -6.80 9.99
CA VAL A 111 1.35 -6.58 8.54
C VAL A 111 2.09 -7.65 7.73
N VAL A 112 3.33 -7.96 8.07
CA VAL A 112 4.14 -9.00 7.41
C VAL A 112 3.49 -10.38 7.53
N LYS A 113 2.90 -10.70 8.68
CA LYS A 113 2.14 -11.95 8.91
C LYS A 113 0.79 -11.99 8.20
N GLY A 114 0.41 -10.95 7.47
CA GLY A 114 -0.85 -10.87 6.76
C GLY A 114 -2.05 -10.40 7.60
N ASN A 115 -1.82 -9.93 8.83
CA ASN A 115 -2.86 -9.48 9.76
C ASN A 115 -3.08 -7.96 9.74
N GLY A 116 -2.44 -7.24 8.82
CA GLY A 116 -2.60 -5.80 8.69
C GLY A 116 -4.00 -5.37 8.23
N PRO A 117 -4.42 -4.13 8.51
CA PRO A 117 -5.75 -3.62 8.19
C PRO A 117 -6.04 -3.67 6.69
N CYS A 118 -5.05 -3.43 5.85
CA CYS A 118 -5.19 -3.49 4.39
C CYS A 118 -5.51 -4.90 3.89
N ASN A 119 -4.90 -5.93 4.48
CA ASN A 119 -5.18 -7.31 4.13
C ASN A 119 -6.59 -7.73 4.54
N LYS A 120 -7.06 -7.34 5.72
CA LYS A 120 -8.44 -7.60 6.17
C LYS A 120 -9.47 -6.99 5.23
N GLN A 121 -9.30 -5.72 4.86
CA GLN A 121 -10.20 -5.04 3.93
C GLN A 121 -10.18 -5.68 2.55
N ARG A 122 -8.99 -6.01 2.02
CA ARG A 122 -8.85 -6.68 0.73
C ARG A 122 -9.48 -8.05 0.72
N LEU A 123 -9.30 -8.85 1.78
CA LEU A 123 -9.92 -10.18 1.91
C LEU A 123 -11.43 -10.06 2.02
N ALA A 124 -11.95 -9.11 2.78
CA ALA A 124 -13.38 -8.86 2.88
C ALA A 124 -13.98 -8.46 1.53
N ALA A 125 -13.36 -7.53 0.81
CA ALA A 125 -13.78 -7.12 -0.53
C ALA A 125 -13.73 -8.28 -1.54
N ARG A 126 -12.66 -9.08 -1.49
CA ARG A 126 -12.50 -10.27 -2.34
C ARG A 126 -13.56 -11.32 -2.05
N ASN A 127 -13.85 -11.59 -0.77
CA ASN A 127 -14.89 -12.55 -0.37
C ASN A 127 -16.27 -12.05 -0.79
N LYS A 128 -16.55 -10.75 -0.64
CA LYS A 128 -17.78 -10.14 -1.12
C LYS A 128 -17.94 -10.32 -2.63
N ALA A 129 -16.96 -9.93 -3.41
CA ALA A 129 -16.98 -10.08 -4.88
C ALA A 129 -17.11 -11.55 -5.31
N HIS A 130 -16.45 -12.47 -4.58
CA HIS A 130 -16.57 -13.90 -4.83
C HIS A 130 -17.99 -14.42 -4.57
N ASN A 131 -18.65 -13.98 -3.52
CA ASN A 131 -20.01 -14.36 -3.20
C ASN A 131 -21.01 -13.74 -4.19
N GLU A 132 -20.85 -12.48 -4.53
CA GLU A 132 -21.68 -11.79 -5.54
C GLU A 132 -21.54 -12.42 -6.93
N GLY A 133 -20.37 -12.97 -7.25
CA GLY A 133 -20.09 -13.67 -8.51
C GLY A 133 -20.42 -15.18 -8.50
N ALA A 134 -21.01 -15.73 -7.43
CA ALA A 134 -21.27 -17.17 -7.30
C ALA A 134 -22.11 -17.74 -8.43
N TRP A 135 -23.11 -17.00 -8.91
CA TRP A 135 -23.97 -17.36 -10.02
C TRP A 135 -23.22 -17.63 -11.34
N VAL A 136 -22.10 -16.96 -11.59
CA VAL A 136 -21.26 -17.19 -12.79
C VAL A 136 -20.65 -18.59 -12.76
N ARG A 137 -20.21 -19.04 -11.58
CA ARG A 137 -19.65 -20.39 -11.41
C ARG A 137 -20.71 -21.44 -11.55
N GLU A 138 -21.88 -21.24 -10.97
CA GLU A 138 -23.03 -22.14 -11.11
C GLU A 138 -23.44 -22.28 -12.59
N ALA A 139 -23.51 -21.18 -13.32
CA ALA A 139 -23.78 -21.17 -14.75
C ALA A 139 -22.68 -21.90 -15.55
N ALA A 140 -21.41 -21.75 -15.20
CA ALA A 140 -20.29 -22.41 -15.84
C ALA A 140 -20.31 -23.93 -15.60
N VAL A 141 -20.63 -24.38 -14.38
CA VAL A 141 -20.80 -25.79 -14.04
C VAL A 141 -21.95 -26.39 -14.82
N ALA A 142 -23.12 -25.76 -14.81
CA ALA A 142 -24.29 -26.20 -15.55
C ALA A 142 -24.03 -26.27 -17.06
N TYR A 143 -23.28 -25.36 -17.62
CA TYR A 143 -22.86 -25.40 -19.03
C TYR A 143 -21.93 -26.61 -19.33
N ALA A 144 -20.95 -26.84 -18.45
CA ALA A 144 -20.02 -27.97 -18.59
C ALA A 144 -20.73 -29.31 -18.54
N GLU A 145 -21.72 -29.48 -17.66
CA GLU A 145 -22.56 -30.69 -17.57
C GLU A 145 -23.39 -30.88 -18.83
N LYS A 146 -24.05 -29.85 -19.33
CA LYS A 146 -24.80 -29.90 -20.59
C LYS A 146 -23.91 -30.32 -21.77
N LYS A 147 -22.66 -29.86 -21.80
CA LYS A 147 -21.70 -30.22 -22.85
C LYS A 147 -21.31 -31.70 -22.77
N LYS A 148 -21.07 -32.24 -21.57
CA LYS A 148 -20.78 -33.65 -21.33
C LYS A 148 -21.95 -34.56 -21.81
N HIS A 149 -23.18 -34.21 -21.43
CA HIS A 149 -24.37 -34.97 -21.86
C HIS A 149 -24.59 -34.97 -23.38
N LYS A 150 -24.28 -33.83 -24.05
CA LYS A 150 -24.38 -33.80 -25.52
C LYS A 150 -23.34 -34.71 -26.20
N GLN A 151 -22.11 -34.75 -25.65
CA GLN A 151 -21.06 -35.63 -26.19
C GLN A 151 -21.35 -37.10 -25.98
N GLN A 152 -21.94 -37.49 -24.84
CA GLN A 152 -22.36 -38.87 -24.57
C GLN A 152 -23.53 -39.34 -25.43
N LYS A 153 -24.40 -38.45 -25.89
CA LYS A 153 -25.52 -38.78 -26.79
C LYS A 153 -25.13 -38.86 -28.28
N ALA A 154 -23.94 -38.33 -28.62
CA ALA A 154 -23.43 -38.28 -29.98
C ALA A 154 -22.40 -39.41 -30.29
N ALA A 155 -22.01 -40.18 -29.27
CA ALA A 155 -21.16 -41.35 -29.36
C ALA A 155 -21.99 -42.64 -29.31
#